data_14e84383472b9de150b617b6fb7fe7f6
#
_entry.id   14e84383472b9de150b617b6fb7fe7f6
#
_cell.length_a   1.000
_cell.length_b   1.000
_cell.length_c   1.000
_cell.angle_alpha   90.00
_cell.angle_beta   90.00
_cell.angle_gamma   90.00
#
_symmetry.space_group_name_H-M   'P 1'
#
loop_
_entity.id
_entity.type
_entity.pdbx_description
1 polymer ?
#
loop_
_entity_poly.entity_id
_entity_poly.type
_entity_poly.pdbx_seq_one_letter_code
_entity_poly.pdbx_strand_id
1 'polypeptide(L)'
;MCMKFAHDYPERVKGLILLGTTARWMQSEDYPMGLEERVLDNMPGAWGSGTLREIFFPGISREQMDDETYKGFERLIATRQSMRQLVEFMKLTDVRDLLPKIHCPTLVIHFAGDMSVPIRMGRAVAEAIPNAEFFEVAGTDHADLSQSPEAVERVRQFADGLHT
;
A
#
# COMPACT_ATOMS: atom_id res chain seq x y z
N MET A 1 3.33 -4.23 -8.47
CA MET A 1 3.18 -5.52 -9.17
C MET A 1 1.78 -5.77 -9.69
N CYS A 2 0.73 -5.74 -8.87
CA CYS A 2 -0.65 -6.04 -9.31
C CYS A 2 -1.14 -5.18 -10.48
N MET A 3 -0.90 -3.87 -10.43
CA MET A 3 -1.26 -2.95 -11.54
C MET A 3 -0.59 -3.32 -12.86
N LYS A 4 0.71 -3.64 -12.83
CA LYS A 4 1.43 -4.11 -14.02
C LYS A 4 0.88 -5.45 -14.52
N PHE A 5 0.58 -6.38 -13.63
CA PHE A 5 0.01 -7.67 -14.00
C PHE A 5 -1.37 -7.51 -14.66
N ALA A 6 -2.22 -6.64 -14.11
CA ALA A 6 -3.54 -6.37 -14.70
C ALA A 6 -3.46 -5.69 -16.07
N HIS A 7 -2.43 -4.85 -16.29
CA HIS A 7 -2.16 -4.25 -17.59
C HIS A 7 -1.65 -5.29 -18.60
N ASP A 8 -0.68 -6.13 -18.20
CA ASP A 8 -0.02 -7.07 -19.11
C ASP A 8 -0.88 -8.31 -19.45
N TYR A 9 -1.80 -8.68 -18.54
CA TYR A 9 -2.61 -9.90 -18.65
C TYR A 9 -4.08 -9.60 -18.29
N PRO A 10 -4.75 -8.68 -18.98
CA PRO A 10 -6.10 -8.25 -18.64
C PRO A 10 -7.12 -9.39 -18.66
N GLU A 11 -6.93 -10.40 -19.50
CA GLU A 11 -7.81 -11.58 -19.59
C GLU A 11 -7.72 -12.52 -18.37
N ARG A 12 -6.70 -12.34 -17.54
CA ARG A 12 -6.47 -13.14 -16.31
C ARG A 12 -6.92 -12.44 -15.04
N VAL A 13 -7.36 -11.17 -15.13
CA VAL A 13 -7.71 -10.35 -13.98
C VAL A 13 -9.18 -9.95 -14.05
N LYS A 14 -10.00 -10.50 -13.19
CA LYS A 14 -11.42 -10.13 -13.07
C LYS A 14 -11.63 -8.78 -12.41
N GLY A 15 -10.76 -8.42 -11.47
CA GLY A 15 -10.78 -7.15 -10.77
C GLY A 15 -9.53 -6.96 -9.91
N LEU A 16 -9.29 -5.72 -9.48
CA LEU A 16 -8.20 -5.35 -8.59
C LEU A 16 -8.72 -4.84 -7.25
N ILE A 17 -8.12 -5.30 -6.17
CA ILE A 17 -8.26 -4.69 -4.85
C ILE A 17 -6.86 -4.21 -4.44
N LEU A 18 -6.70 -2.92 -4.26
CA LEU A 18 -5.44 -2.26 -3.93
C LEU A 18 -5.56 -1.59 -2.57
N LEU A 19 -4.79 -2.06 -1.59
CA LEU A 19 -4.78 -1.56 -0.23
C LEU A 19 -3.47 -0.82 0.06
N GLY A 20 -3.54 0.41 0.59
CA GLY A 20 -2.38 1.21 0.97
C GLY A 20 -1.36 1.35 -0.17
N THR A 21 -1.83 1.68 -1.37
CA THR A 21 -1.07 1.54 -2.62
C THR A 21 -0.53 2.86 -3.16
N THR A 22 0.50 2.75 -4.01
CA THR A 22 1.00 3.85 -4.82
C THR A 22 1.49 3.34 -6.18
N ALA A 23 1.46 4.18 -7.19
CA ALA A 23 2.02 3.90 -8.52
C ALA A 23 3.50 4.28 -8.65
N ARG A 24 3.97 5.18 -7.80
CA ARG A 24 5.35 5.66 -7.72
C ARG A 24 5.68 6.04 -6.28
N TRP A 25 6.86 5.69 -5.82
CA TRP A 25 7.30 6.00 -4.46
C TRP A 25 8.05 7.33 -4.38
N MET A 26 8.95 7.56 -5.34
CA MET A 26 9.86 8.69 -5.32
C MET A 26 9.17 10.01 -5.69
N GLN A 27 9.45 11.03 -4.89
CA GLN A 27 9.11 12.41 -5.21
C GLN A 27 9.89 12.89 -6.45
N SER A 28 9.23 13.69 -7.28
CA SER A 28 9.82 14.39 -8.42
C SER A 28 9.01 15.64 -8.72
N GLU A 29 9.47 16.49 -9.63
CA GLU A 29 8.77 17.69 -10.04
C GLU A 29 7.35 17.40 -10.54
N ASP A 30 7.19 16.32 -11.34
CA ASP A 30 5.91 15.84 -11.88
C ASP A 30 5.14 14.92 -10.92
N TYR A 31 5.69 14.62 -9.74
CA TYR A 31 5.06 13.81 -8.70
C TYR A 31 5.43 14.31 -7.29
N PRO A 32 5.01 15.52 -6.90
CA PRO A 32 5.42 16.13 -5.63
C PRO A 32 4.85 15.42 -4.40
N MET A 33 3.86 14.54 -4.58
CA MET A 33 3.27 13.75 -3.50
C MET A 33 4.08 12.52 -3.09
N GLY A 34 5.12 12.17 -3.84
CA GLY A 34 6.00 11.05 -3.52
C GLY A 34 6.80 11.25 -2.24
N LEU A 35 7.53 10.23 -1.83
CA LEU A 35 8.42 10.28 -0.67
C LEU A 35 9.79 10.81 -1.08
N GLU A 36 10.40 11.59 -0.21
CA GLU A 36 11.80 11.98 -0.37
C GLU A 36 12.72 10.74 -0.28
N GLU A 37 13.78 10.72 -1.07
CA GLU A 37 14.73 9.60 -1.13
C GLU A 37 15.27 9.21 0.26
N ARG A 38 15.60 10.19 1.09
CA ARG A 38 16.09 9.96 2.44
C ARG A 38 15.14 9.15 3.34
N VAL A 39 13.82 9.24 3.09
CA VAL A 39 12.82 8.47 3.86
C VAL A 39 12.96 6.99 3.54
N LEU A 40 13.08 6.65 2.25
CA LEU A 40 13.29 5.29 1.80
C LEU A 40 14.66 4.75 2.23
N ASP A 41 15.74 5.53 2.10
CA ASP A 41 17.11 5.13 2.47
C ASP A 41 17.27 4.77 3.95
N ASN A 42 16.50 5.42 4.83
CA ASN A 42 16.55 5.15 6.26
C ASN A 42 15.80 3.86 6.66
N MET A 43 14.86 3.40 5.85
CA MET A 43 14.02 2.25 6.17
C MET A 43 14.82 0.96 6.45
N PRO A 44 15.81 0.54 5.64
CA PRO A 44 16.56 -0.68 5.89
C PRO A 44 17.37 -0.63 7.20
N GLY A 45 17.87 0.54 7.59
CA GLY A 45 18.60 0.73 8.84
C GLY A 45 17.70 0.59 10.06
N ALA A 46 16.47 1.07 9.96
CA ALA A 46 15.45 1.01 11.00
C ALA A 46 14.78 -0.38 11.10
N TRP A 47 14.81 -1.19 10.03
CA TRP A 47 14.11 -2.47 9.97
C TRP A 47 14.62 -3.48 11.01
N GLY A 48 13.71 -4.10 11.74
CA GLY A 48 14.01 -5.06 12.81
C GLY A 48 14.38 -4.41 14.15
N SER A 49 14.31 -3.07 14.24
CA SER A 49 14.53 -2.32 15.49
C SER A 49 13.26 -1.98 16.26
N GLY A 50 12.10 -2.10 15.62
CA GLY A 50 10.81 -1.70 16.16
C GLY A 50 10.46 -0.21 15.97
N THR A 51 11.39 0.60 15.46
CA THR A 51 11.16 2.06 15.31
C THR A 51 10.16 2.42 14.22
N LEU A 52 9.89 1.49 13.28
CA LEU A 52 8.92 1.69 12.21
C LEU A 52 7.47 1.40 12.63
N ARG A 53 7.26 0.91 13.87
CA ARG A 53 5.93 0.60 14.39
C ARG A 53 4.95 1.76 14.24
N GLU A 54 5.36 2.94 14.69
CA GLU A 54 4.51 4.13 14.67
C GLU A 54 4.21 4.66 13.24
N ILE A 55 4.89 4.10 12.24
CA ILE A 55 4.65 4.42 10.82
C ILE A 55 3.70 3.40 10.21
N PHE A 56 3.89 2.10 10.50
CA PHE A 56 3.11 1.03 9.87
C PHE A 56 1.86 0.64 10.66
N PHE A 57 1.93 0.60 11.99
CA PHE A 57 0.87 0.08 12.86
C PHE A 57 0.70 0.91 14.14
N PRO A 58 0.49 2.23 14.03
CA PRO A 58 0.31 3.07 15.23
C PRO A 58 -0.96 2.74 16.02
N GLY A 59 -1.97 2.12 15.39
CA GLY A 59 -3.23 1.73 16.01
C GLY A 59 -3.13 0.46 16.87
N ILE A 60 -2.10 -0.38 16.67
CA ILE A 60 -1.92 -1.60 17.48
C ILE A 60 -1.27 -1.24 18.81
N SER A 61 -2.00 -1.43 19.92
CA SER A 61 -1.49 -1.12 21.25
C SER A 61 -0.34 -2.06 21.67
N ARG A 62 0.49 -1.60 22.63
CA ARG A 62 1.57 -2.44 23.19
C ARG A 62 1.06 -3.62 24.02
N GLU A 63 -0.19 -3.59 24.45
CA GLU A 63 -0.86 -4.73 25.10
C GLU A 63 -1.21 -5.82 24.09
N GLN A 64 -1.60 -5.43 22.87
CA GLN A 64 -1.91 -6.35 21.78
C GLN A 64 -0.65 -6.95 21.15
N MET A 65 0.39 -6.15 21.00
CA MET A 65 1.69 -6.56 20.44
C MET A 65 2.79 -5.76 21.12
N ASP A 66 3.57 -6.37 21.99
CA ASP A 66 4.70 -5.70 22.64
C ASP A 66 5.84 -5.40 21.66
N ASP A 67 6.80 -4.58 22.11
CA ASP A 67 7.88 -4.10 21.24
C ASP A 67 8.80 -5.24 20.77
N GLU A 68 9.02 -6.28 21.57
CA GLU A 68 9.85 -7.43 21.18
C GLU A 68 9.13 -8.31 20.15
N THR A 69 7.84 -8.52 20.33
CA THR A 69 6.99 -9.23 19.35
C THR A 69 6.98 -8.47 18.02
N TYR A 70 6.83 -7.15 18.03
CA TYR A 70 6.87 -6.33 16.83
C TYR A 70 8.23 -6.40 16.11
N LYS A 71 9.34 -6.29 16.83
CA LYS A 71 10.69 -6.50 16.26
C LYS A 71 10.86 -7.90 15.67
N GLY A 72 10.32 -8.91 16.34
CA GLY A 72 10.27 -10.28 15.83
C GLY A 72 9.51 -10.39 14.51
N PHE A 73 8.36 -9.74 14.44
CA PHE A 73 7.52 -9.65 13.24
C PHE A 73 8.28 -8.99 12.07
N GLU A 74 8.91 -7.84 12.28
CA GLU A 74 9.73 -7.20 11.24
C GLU A 74 10.82 -8.15 10.70
N ARG A 75 11.55 -8.84 11.60
CA ARG A 75 12.61 -9.78 11.22
C ARG A 75 12.10 -11.03 10.50
N LEU A 76 10.88 -11.47 10.83
CA LEU A 76 10.23 -12.60 10.17
C LEU A 76 9.84 -12.28 8.73
N ILE A 77 9.35 -11.06 8.49
CA ILE A 77 8.91 -10.63 7.16
C ILE A 77 10.10 -10.44 6.22
N ALA A 78 11.14 -9.77 6.67
CA ALA A 78 12.30 -9.48 5.84
C ALA A 78 13.59 -9.30 6.65
N THR A 79 14.72 -9.67 6.05
CA THR A 79 16.04 -9.25 6.54
C THR A 79 16.31 -7.80 6.18
N ARG A 80 17.26 -7.15 6.85
CA ARG A 80 17.75 -5.82 6.43
C ARG A 80 18.28 -5.80 5.00
N GLN A 81 18.89 -6.90 4.55
CA GLN A 81 19.38 -7.03 3.18
C GLN A 81 18.24 -7.09 2.18
N SER A 82 17.21 -7.89 2.46
CA SER A 82 16.00 -7.95 1.62
C SER A 82 15.27 -6.60 1.58
N MET A 83 15.25 -5.88 2.72
CA MET A 83 14.67 -4.54 2.78
C MET A 83 15.45 -3.53 1.94
N ARG A 84 16.80 -3.59 1.90
CA ARG A 84 17.59 -2.75 0.97
C ARG A 84 17.23 -3.02 -0.50
N GLN A 85 17.13 -4.29 -0.89
CA GLN A 85 16.74 -4.66 -2.25
C GLN A 85 15.33 -4.17 -2.59
N LEU A 86 14.39 -4.28 -1.64
CA LEU A 86 13.03 -3.76 -1.80
C LEU A 86 13.03 -2.24 -1.98
N VAL A 87 13.79 -1.50 -1.17
CA VAL A 87 13.90 -0.05 -1.28
C VAL A 87 14.45 0.37 -2.64
N GLU A 88 15.50 -0.29 -3.15
CA GLU A 88 16.01 -0.01 -4.50
C GLU A 88 14.94 -0.29 -5.57
N PHE A 89 14.19 -1.38 -5.43
CA PHE A 89 13.06 -1.65 -6.32
C PHE A 89 11.96 -0.58 -6.21
N MET A 90 11.63 -0.12 -5.00
CA MET A 90 10.65 0.94 -4.77
C MET A 90 11.09 2.25 -5.46
N LYS A 91 12.37 2.63 -5.35
CA LYS A 91 12.92 3.83 -5.99
C LYS A 91 12.79 3.83 -7.51
N LEU A 92 12.93 2.65 -8.12
CA LEU A 92 12.83 2.46 -9.57
C LEU A 92 11.39 2.29 -10.05
N THR A 93 10.44 2.07 -9.13
CA THR A 93 9.04 1.79 -9.50
C THR A 93 8.33 3.07 -9.93
N ASP A 94 7.89 3.10 -11.17
CA ASP A 94 6.91 4.06 -11.70
C ASP A 94 6.00 3.32 -12.70
N VAL A 95 4.75 3.19 -12.36
CA VAL A 95 3.74 2.52 -13.19
C VAL A 95 2.57 3.43 -13.55
N ARG A 96 2.75 4.74 -13.40
CA ARG A 96 1.69 5.75 -13.67
C ARG A 96 1.16 5.66 -15.09
N ASP A 97 2.03 5.43 -16.07
CA ASP A 97 1.65 5.31 -17.49
C ASP A 97 0.79 4.08 -17.82
N LEU A 98 0.72 3.12 -16.89
CA LEU A 98 -0.09 1.91 -17.04
C LEU A 98 -1.52 2.11 -16.52
N LEU A 99 -1.71 3.01 -15.55
CA LEU A 99 -2.98 3.16 -14.84
C LEU A 99 -4.17 3.45 -15.78
N PRO A 100 -4.06 4.36 -16.77
CA PRO A 100 -5.16 4.63 -17.72
C PRO A 100 -5.53 3.45 -18.62
N LYS A 101 -4.68 2.41 -18.65
CA LYS A 101 -4.84 1.22 -19.48
C LYS A 101 -5.35 0.01 -18.72
N ILE A 102 -5.62 0.15 -17.42
CA ILE A 102 -6.23 -0.87 -16.58
C ILE A 102 -7.75 -0.74 -16.72
N HIS A 103 -8.40 -1.76 -17.29
CA HIS A 103 -9.83 -1.72 -17.60
C HIS A 103 -10.68 -2.61 -16.69
N CYS A 104 -10.07 -3.50 -15.92
CA CYS A 104 -10.83 -4.32 -14.97
C CYS A 104 -11.40 -3.44 -13.84
N PRO A 105 -12.54 -3.81 -13.24
CA PRO A 105 -13.04 -3.17 -12.03
C PRO A 105 -11.93 -3.06 -10.98
N THR A 106 -11.80 -1.90 -10.34
CA THR A 106 -10.73 -1.66 -9.38
C THR A 106 -11.27 -0.99 -8.13
N LEU A 107 -10.96 -1.54 -6.97
CA LEU A 107 -11.24 -0.95 -5.66
C LEU A 107 -9.91 -0.56 -5.01
N VAL A 108 -9.73 0.73 -4.75
CA VAL A 108 -8.59 1.26 -3.98
C VAL A 108 -9.05 1.58 -2.58
N ILE A 109 -8.46 0.93 -1.60
CA ILE A 109 -8.75 1.12 -0.17
C ILE A 109 -7.56 1.78 0.50
N HIS A 110 -7.80 2.80 1.31
CA HIS A 110 -6.72 3.52 1.97
C HIS A 110 -7.15 4.07 3.33
N PHE A 111 -6.28 3.92 4.33
CA PHE A 111 -6.51 4.54 5.63
C PHE A 111 -6.20 6.02 5.60
N ALA A 112 -7.08 6.82 6.19
CA ALA A 112 -7.00 8.29 6.15
C ALA A 112 -5.69 8.83 6.74
N GLY A 113 -5.20 8.21 7.80
CA GLY A 113 -4.00 8.62 8.52
C GLY A 113 -2.76 7.74 8.25
N ASP A 114 -2.75 6.96 7.16
CA ASP A 114 -1.59 6.15 6.78
C ASP A 114 -0.33 7.01 6.61
N MET A 115 0.66 6.77 7.46
CA MET A 115 1.95 7.48 7.44
C MET A 115 2.99 6.78 6.57
N SER A 116 2.81 5.51 6.27
CA SER A 116 3.71 4.72 5.40
C SER A 116 3.52 5.06 3.93
N VAL A 117 2.25 5.06 3.49
CA VAL A 117 1.84 5.50 2.16
C VAL A 117 0.75 6.56 2.31
N PRO A 118 1.08 7.84 2.20
CA PRO A 118 0.10 8.91 2.35
C PRO A 118 -1.11 8.74 1.43
N ILE A 119 -2.32 8.91 1.99
CA ILE A 119 -3.60 8.69 1.30
C ILE A 119 -3.71 9.40 -0.06
N ARG A 120 -3.06 10.55 -0.23
CA ARG A 120 -3.01 11.28 -1.50
C ARG A 120 -2.42 10.45 -2.65
N MET A 121 -1.50 9.52 -2.33
CA MET A 121 -0.89 8.62 -3.33
C MET A 121 -1.89 7.56 -3.80
N GLY A 122 -2.69 7.01 -2.89
CA GLY A 122 -3.76 6.06 -3.25
C GLY A 122 -4.90 6.73 -4.02
N ARG A 123 -5.27 7.97 -3.66
CA ARG A 123 -6.26 8.75 -4.42
C ARG A 123 -5.79 8.98 -5.85
N ALA A 124 -4.53 9.36 -6.06
CA ALA A 124 -3.98 9.54 -7.39
C ALA A 124 -4.01 8.25 -8.23
N VAL A 125 -3.83 7.08 -7.60
CA VAL A 125 -4.01 5.79 -8.29
C VAL A 125 -5.46 5.58 -8.72
N ALA A 126 -6.42 5.82 -7.82
CA ALA A 126 -7.83 5.65 -8.14
C ALA A 126 -8.31 6.63 -9.22
N GLU A 127 -7.87 7.89 -9.17
CA GLU A 127 -8.20 8.90 -10.18
C GLU A 127 -7.64 8.58 -11.57
N ALA A 128 -6.51 7.88 -11.63
CA ALA A 128 -5.85 7.55 -12.90
C ALA A 128 -6.34 6.24 -13.54
N ILE A 129 -6.97 5.34 -12.79
CA ILE A 129 -7.54 4.09 -13.31
C ILE A 129 -9.00 4.33 -13.73
N PRO A 130 -9.39 4.08 -14.99
CA PRO A 130 -10.78 4.21 -15.42
C PRO A 130 -11.73 3.36 -14.57
N ASN A 131 -12.79 3.98 -14.07
CA ASN A 131 -13.83 3.33 -13.26
C ASN A 131 -13.35 2.71 -11.95
N ALA A 132 -12.21 3.16 -11.41
CA ALA A 132 -11.79 2.75 -10.08
C ALA A 132 -12.68 3.42 -9.01
N GLU A 133 -12.98 2.64 -7.99
CA GLU A 133 -13.63 3.12 -6.78
C GLU A 133 -12.58 3.42 -5.71
N PHE A 134 -12.72 4.53 -5.00
CA PHE A 134 -11.87 4.86 -3.85
C PHE A 134 -12.67 4.72 -2.57
N PHE A 135 -12.17 3.90 -1.65
CA PHE A 135 -12.77 3.70 -0.34
C PHE A 135 -11.80 4.14 0.76
N GLU A 136 -12.12 5.24 1.42
CA GLU A 136 -11.36 5.76 2.55
C GLU A 136 -11.80 5.07 3.84
N VAL A 137 -10.83 4.58 4.61
CA VAL A 137 -11.04 3.94 5.90
C VAL A 137 -10.57 4.88 7.00
N ALA A 138 -11.39 5.07 8.03
CA ALA A 138 -10.96 5.79 9.22
C ALA A 138 -9.87 4.98 9.95
N GLY A 139 -8.76 5.62 10.32
CA GLY A 139 -7.65 4.99 11.02
C GLY A 139 -6.29 5.42 10.50
N THR A 140 -5.25 4.87 11.10
CA THR A 140 -3.85 5.29 10.89
C THR A 140 -2.92 4.16 10.47
N ASP A 141 -3.36 2.91 10.54
CA ASP A 141 -2.55 1.75 10.18
C ASP A 141 -2.37 1.66 8.66
N HIS A 142 -1.24 1.09 8.24
CA HIS A 142 -0.94 1.04 6.81
C HIS A 142 -1.84 0.07 6.03
N ALA A 143 -2.03 -1.15 6.52
CA ALA A 143 -2.70 -2.19 5.73
C ALA A 143 -3.45 -3.22 6.58
N ASP A 144 -3.81 -2.90 7.81
CA ASP A 144 -4.55 -3.81 8.68
C ASP A 144 -6.06 -3.58 8.59
N LEU A 145 -6.73 -4.34 7.72
CA LEU A 145 -8.20 -4.31 7.61
C LEU A 145 -8.92 -4.98 8.79
N SER A 146 -8.22 -5.72 9.65
CA SER A 146 -8.85 -6.46 10.76
C SER A 146 -9.58 -5.53 11.74
N GLN A 147 -9.14 -4.29 11.83
CA GLN A 147 -9.73 -3.26 12.70
C GLN A 147 -10.89 -2.50 12.04
N SER A 148 -11.21 -2.77 10.77
CA SER A 148 -12.28 -2.09 10.03
C SER A 148 -13.27 -3.08 9.42
N PRO A 149 -14.34 -3.49 10.17
CA PRO A 149 -15.39 -4.36 9.62
C PRO A 149 -16.03 -3.80 8.34
N GLU A 150 -16.14 -2.47 8.24
CA GLU A 150 -16.69 -1.80 7.07
C GLU A 150 -15.80 -2.01 5.83
N ALA A 151 -14.48 -1.90 5.98
CA ALA A 151 -13.54 -2.15 4.89
C ALA A 151 -13.55 -3.62 4.46
N VAL A 152 -13.62 -4.55 5.41
CA VAL A 152 -13.77 -5.98 5.12
C VAL A 152 -15.05 -6.26 4.33
N GLU A 153 -16.17 -5.67 4.76
CA GLU A 153 -17.45 -5.82 4.08
C GLU A 153 -17.41 -5.20 2.66
N ARG A 154 -16.74 -4.05 2.50
CA ARG A 154 -16.56 -3.43 1.18
C ARG A 154 -15.76 -4.30 0.23
N VAL A 155 -14.68 -4.94 0.71
CA VAL A 155 -13.91 -5.93 -0.04
C VAL A 155 -14.79 -7.10 -0.49
N ARG A 156 -15.60 -7.63 0.43
CA ARG A 156 -16.51 -8.75 0.14
C ARG A 156 -17.52 -8.37 -0.95
N GLN A 157 -18.21 -7.23 -0.81
CA GLN A 157 -19.19 -6.75 -1.78
C GLN A 157 -18.57 -6.54 -3.17
N PHE A 158 -17.38 -5.97 -3.22
CA PHE A 158 -16.65 -5.78 -4.47
C PHE A 158 -16.32 -7.14 -5.13
N ALA A 159 -15.79 -8.09 -4.36
CA ALA A 159 -15.44 -9.41 -4.86
C ALA A 159 -16.67 -10.20 -5.35
N ASP A 160 -17.79 -10.13 -4.61
CA ASP A 160 -19.05 -10.77 -5.01
C ASP A 160 -19.58 -10.19 -6.33
N GLY A 161 -19.46 -8.86 -6.51
CA GLY A 161 -19.85 -8.17 -7.76
C GLY A 161 -19.06 -8.59 -9.00
N LEU A 162 -17.86 -9.16 -8.84
CA LEU A 162 -17.06 -9.68 -9.97
C LEU A 162 -17.55 -11.02 -10.51
N HIS A 163 -18.51 -11.67 -9.86
CA HIS A 163 -19.06 -12.96 -10.24
C HIS A 163 -20.42 -12.87 -10.93
N THR A 164 -21.00 -11.67 -11.00
CA THR A 164 -22.25 -11.39 -11.71
C THR A 164 -21.99 -10.93 -13.12
#